data_75bd3557d7647874faf5e5d07297e339
#
_entry.id   75bd3557d7647874faf5e5d07297e339
#
_cell.length_a   1.000
_cell.length_b   1.000
_cell.length_c   1.000
_cell.angle_alpha   90.00
_cell.angle_beta   90.00
_cell.angle_gamma   90.00
#
_symmetry.space_group_name_H-M   'P 1'
#
loop_
_entity.id
_entity.type
_entity.pdbx_description
1 polymer ?
#
loop_
_entity_poly.entity_id
_entity_poly.type
_entity_poly.pdbx_seq_one_letter_code
_entity_poly.pdbx_strand_id
1 'polypeptide(L)'
;VASLVGSEMCIRDSNNFGSEKVNYRLKNWGISRQRKWGAPIPMMINKKNSADVIPFSDLSQEEIDSKVLAKNGNEYIKESDTFDTFLESSWYFAKFASHKSSESIFDEEVDYWLPVDQYIGGIEHAILHLLYSRFFSKALNDLGLVKFREPFNKLLCQGMVLKDGNKMSKSKGNTVNPQELIDSYGADTVRLFSMFASPPEQSLEWSNDGVKGSFKFLNKLWKLTSILKKQKNLSTNSTFDLKPLEIKLNQTIKKVTDDFERRNSFNTAIAAIMELLNAIPKEFEKGEISEEERKLFKKIIDSSLLMLSPITPHITHELWNVLQNGKEIYSEAWPVFDSNLLEEKSYKLIAVSY
;
A
#
# COMPACT_ATOMS: atom_id res chain seq x y z
N VAL A 1 -11.65 8.82 -31.46
CA VAL A 1 -13.03 8.39 -31.24
C VAL A 1 -13.81 9.61 -30.84
N ALA A 2 -14.70 10.10 -31.76
CA ALA A 2 -15.65 11.14 -31.41
C ALA A 2 -16.62 10.53 -30.39
N SER A 3 -16.60 11.01 -29.16
CA SER A 3 -17.59 10.67 -28.14
C SER A 3 -18.83 11.47 -28.44
N LEU A 4 -19.91 10.81 -28.84
CA LEU A 4 -21.23 11.38 -28.85
C LEU A 4 -21.70 11.56 -27.41
N VAL A 5 -21.84 12.79 -26.96
CA VAL A 5 -22.22 13.11 -25.56
C VAL A 5 -23.57 13.82 -25.59
N GLY A 6 -24.49 13.40 -24.70
CA GLY A 6 -25.73 14.11 -24.43
C GLY A 6 -26.91 13.81 -25.39
N SER A 7 -27.65 14.85 -25.79
CA SER A 7 -28.91 14.72 -26.50
C SER A 7 -28.89 13.93 -27.82
N GLU A 8 -27.75 13.90 -28.53
CA GLU A 8 -27.65 13.14 -29.79
C GLU A 8 -27.66 11.60 -29.54
N MET A 9 -27.08 11.13 -28.43
CA MET A 9 -27.12 9.71 -28.09
C MET A 9 -28.54 9.26 -27.72
N CYS A 10 -29.25 10.08 -26.94
CA CYS A 10 -30.67 9.83 -26.59
C CYS A 10 -31.61 9.87 -27.82
N ILE A 11 -31.35 10.75 -28.80
CA ILE A 11 -32.15 10.83 -30.01
C ILE A 11 -31.97 9.61 -30.91
N ARG A 12 -30.75 9.06 -30.99
CA ARG A 12 -30.48 7.86 -31.78
C ARG A 12 -31.10 6.60 -31.12
N ASP A 13 -31.01 6.47 -29.81
CA ASP A 13 -31.61 5.33 -29.10
C ASP A 13 -33.14 5.38 -29.11
N SER A 14 -33.75 6.57 -28.93
CA SER A 14 -35.20 6.75 -28.92
C SER A 14 -35.85 6.52 -30.29
N ASN A 15 -35.09 6.67 -31.37
CA ASN A 15 -35.58 6.47 -32.75
C ASN A 15 -35.12 5.14 -33.37
N ASN A 16 -34.48 4.25 -32.61
CA ASN A 16 -33.94 2.96 -33.06
C ASN A 16 -32.92 3.07 -34.23
N PHE A 17 -32.22 4.21 -34.35
CA PHE A 17 -31.20 4.41 -35.39
C PHE A 17 -29.85 3.80 -35.06
N GLY A 18 -29.71 3.24 -33.85
CA GLY A 18 -28.52 2.55 -33.41
C GLY A 18 -28.70 1.92 -32.04
N SER A 19 -27.80 1.05 -31.69
CA SER A 19 -27.72 0.46 -30.34
C SER A 19 -26.32 0.62 -29.78
N GLU A 20 -26.20 0.73 -28.46
CA GLU A 20 -24.93 0.76 -27.82
C GLU A 20 -24.20 -0.58 -28.08
N LYS A 21 -22.97 -0.51 -28.55
CA LYS A 21 -22.11 -1.66 -28.75
C LYS A 21 -20.79 -1.48 -27.99
N VAL A 22 -20.58 -2.30 -27.02
CA VAL A 22 -19.32 -2.36 -26.30
C VAL A 22 -18.29 -3.14 -27.13
N ASN A 23 -17.23 -2.48 -27.56
CA ASN A 23 -16.13 -3.14 -28.26
C ASN A 23 -14.95 -3.29 -27.30
N TYR A 24 -14.61 -4.54 -26.98
CA TYR A 24 -13.45 -4.84 -26.14
C TYR A 24 -12.17 -4.77 -26.98
N ARG A 25 -11.20 -3.99 -26.53
CA ARG A 25 -9.86 -3.88 -27.15
C ARG A 25 -8.81 -4.75 -26.44
N LEU A 26 -9.23 -5.66 -25.59
CA LEU A 26 -8.33 -6.59 -24.91
C LEU A 26 -7.75 -7.56 -25.94
N LYS A 27 -6.43 -7.67 -26.01
CA LYS A 27 -5.76 -8.71 -26.80
C LYS A 27 -5.91 -10.05 -26.09
N ASN A 28 -5.98 -11.12 -26.89
CA ASN A 28 -5.92 -12.48 -26.34
C ASN A 28 -4.62 -12.65 -25.54
N TRP A 29 -4.73 -13.34 -24.44
CA TRP A 29 -3.61 -13.69 -23.57
C TRP A 29 -3.69 -15.19 -23.24
N GLY A 30 -2.52 -15.85 -23.19
CA GLY A 30 -2.43 -17.29 -22.97
C GLY A 30 -2.12 -17.61 -21.51
N ILE A 31 -2.59 -18.79 -21.08
CA ILE A 31 -2.35 -19.32 -19.73
C ILE A 31 -1.25 -20.39 -19.73
N SER A 32 -0.77 -20.84 -20.88
CA SER A 32 0.24 -21.89 -21.01
C SER A 32 1.65 -21.33 -21.29
N ARG A 33 2.65 -22.09 -20.88
CA ARG A 33 4.07 -21.79 -21.10
C ARG A 33 4.82 -23.06 -21.49
N GLN A 34 5.66 -22.93 -22.53
CA GLN A 34 6.52 -23.98 -23.08
C GLN A 34 7.79 -24.10 -22.24
N ARG A 35 7.71 -24.76 -21.09
CA ARG A 35 8.82 -24.94 -20.16
C ARG A 35 8.71 -26.28 -19.42
N LYS A 36 9.84 -26.78 -18.91
CA LYS A 36 9.91 -28.08 -18.23
C LYS A 36 9.51 -28.04 -16.73
N TRP A 37 9.10 -26.90 -16.22
CA TRP A 37 8.74 -26.68 -14.82
C TRP A 37 7.46 -25.85 -14.73
N GLY A 38 6.76 -25.94 -13.61
CA GLY A 38 5.47 -25.29 -13.36
C GLY A 38 4.37 -26.32 -13.15
N ALA A 39 3.16 -25.88 -12.80
CA ALA A 39 2.03 -26.76 -12.63
C ALA A 39 1.56 -27.29 -14.00
N PRO A 40 1.35 -28.61 -14.15
CA PRO A 40 0.86 -29.19 -15.39
C PRO A 40 -0.60 -28.78 -15.65
N ILE A 41 -0.94 -28.61 -16.91
CA ILE A 41 -2.31 -28.34 -17.34
C ILE A 41 -3.06 -29.70 -17.41
N PRO A 42 -4.09 -29.90 -16.59
CA PRO A 42 -4.75 -31.21 -16.45
C PRO A 42 -5.73 -31.49 -17.59
N MET A 43 -5.22 -31.55 -18.83
CA MET A 43 -6.04 -31.77 -20.05
C MET A 43 -5.38 -32.72 -21.02
N MET A 44 -6.21 -33.45 -21.77
CA MET A 44 -5.83 -34.14 -22.99
C MET A 44 -6.23 -33.28 -24.18
N ILE A 45 -5.32 -33.09 -25.14
CA ILE A 45 -5.50 -32.21 -26.31
C ILE A 45 -5.59 -33.08 -27.58
N ASN A 46 -6.56 -32.78 -28.43
CA ASN A 46 -6.69 -33.44 -29.74
C ASN A 46 -5.50 -33.06 -30.63
N LYS A 47 -4.84 -34.09 -31.20
CA LYS A 47 -3.67 -33.92 -32.06
C LYS A 47 -3.92 -33.08 -33.33
N LYS A 48 -5.17 -33.07 -33.81
CA LYS A 48 -5.56 -32.37 -35.04
C LYS A 48 -6.21 -31.00 -34.77
N ASN A 49 -6.77 -30.79 -33.61
CA ASN A 49 -7.48 -29.59 -33.25
C ASN A 49 -7.24 -29.25 -31.76
N SER A 50 -6.32 -28.33 -31.50
CA SER A 50 -5.97 -27.95 -30.13
C SER A 50 -7.08 -27.24 -29.32
N ALA A 51 -8.17 -26.83 -29.98
CA ALA A 51 -9.35 -26.31 -29.30
C ALA A 51 -10.29 -27.41 -28.77
N ASP A 52 -10.10 -28.66 -29.24
CA ASP A 52 -10.83 -29.82 -28.75
C ASP A 52 -10.02 -30.50 -27.64
N VAL A 53 -10.47 -30.32 -26.41
CA VAL A 53 -9.78 -30.77 -25.20
C VAL A 53 -10.69 -31.59 -24.31
N ILE A 54 -10.11 -32.52 -23.54
CA ILE A 54 -10.80 -33.30 -22.52
C ILE A 54 -10.11 -33.05 -21.18
N PRO A 55 -10.79 -32.46 -20.18
CA PRO A 55 -10.22 -32.27 -18.85
C PRO A 55 -10.03 -33.62 -18.13
N PHE A 56 -9.03 -33.75 -17.29
CA PHE A 56 -8.74 -34.96 -16.53
C PHE A 56 -9.90 -35.38 -15.60
N SER A 57 -10.73 -34.41 -15.17
CA SER A 57 -11.95 -34.70 -14.41
C SER A 57 -12.93 -35.65 -15.11
N ASP A 58 -12.89 -35.69 -16.43
CA ASP A 58 -13.82 -36.46 -17.27
C ASP A 58 -13.22 -37.79 -17.73
N LEU A 59 -12.08 -38.18 -17.16
CA LEU A 59 -11.31 -39.36 -17.53
C LEU A 59 -11.02 -40.22 -16.31
N SER A 60 -10.93 -41.56 -16.56
CA SER A 60 -10.38 -42.50 -15.58
C SER A 60 -8.87 -42.35 -15.44
N GLN A 61 -8.31 -42.85 -14.35
CA GLN A 61 -6.85 -42.79 -14.14
C GLN A 61 -6.08 -43.55 -15.24
N GLU A 62 -6.62 -44.64 -15.75
CA GLU A 62 -6.03 -45.41 -16.85
C GLU A 62 -5.99 -44.62 -18.17
N GLU A 63 -7.07 -43.86 -18.47
CA GLU A 63 -7.13 -42.97 -19.62
C GLU A 63 -6.13 -41.81 -19.48
N ILE A 64 -6.02 -41.25 -18.28
CA ILE A 64 -5.03 -40.16 -17.97
C ILE A 64 -3.60 -40.68 -18.14
N ASP A 65 -3.30 -41.91 -17.77
CA ASP A 65 -1.94 -42.47 -17.84
C ASP A 65 -1.56 -42.96 -19.24
N SER A 66 -2.53 -43.02 -20.17
CA SER A 66 -2.28 -43.40 -21.55
C SER A 66 -1.40 -42.34 -22.27
N LYS A 67 -0.47 -42.80 -23.12
CA LYS A 67 0.33 -41.88 -23.96
C LYS A 67 -0.51 -41.23 -25.05
N VAL A 68 -1.49 -41.93 -25.56
CA VAL A 68 -2.46 -41.47 -26.57
C VAL A 68 -3.80 -42.06 -26.21
N LEU A 69 -4.78 -41.18 -26.00
CA LEU A 69 -6.16 -41.57 -25.77
C LEU A 69 -6.94 -41.54 -27.09
N ALA A 70 -7.51 -42.67 -27.49
CA ALA A 70 -8.43 -42.74 -28.62
C ALA A 70 -9.87 -42.59 -28.12
N LYS A 71 -10.56 -41.50 -28.51
CA LYS A 71 -11.94 -41.24 -28.08
C LYS A 71 -12.71 -40.56 -29.21
N ASN A 72 -13.92 -41.02 -29.50
CA ASN A 72 -14.80 -40.47 -30.56
C ASN A 72 -14.13 -40.32 -31.94
N GLY A 73 -13.27 -41.28 -32.31
CA GLY A 73 -12.57 -41.28 -33.62
C GLY A 73 -11.39 -40.28 -33.70
N ASN A 74 -11.03 -39.62 -32.60
CA ASN A 74 -9.90 -38.72 -32.48
C ASN A 74 -8.81 -39.28 -31.55
N GLU A 75 -7.59 -38.76 -31.72
CA GLU A 75 -6.46 -39.06 -30.84
C GLU A 75 -6.12 -37.84 -30.00
N TYR A 76 -6.01 -38.05 -28.70
CA TYR A 76 -5.66 -37.02 -27.72
C TYR A 76 -4.33 -37.37 -27.04
N ILE A 77 -3.55 -36.36 -26.72
CA ILE A 77 -2.30 -36.47 -25.95
C ILE A 77 -2.35 -35.55 -24.73
N LYS A 78 -1.61 -35.87 -23.67
CA LYS A 78 -1.47 -34.98 -22.53
C LYS A 78 -0.90 -33.64 -22.98
N GLU A 79 -1.45 -32.57 -22.44
CA GLU A 79 -0.82 -31.27 -22.58
C GLU A 79 0.59 -31.28 -21.96
N SER A 80 1.56 -30.80 -22.72
CA SER A 80 2.97 -30.75 -22.31
C SER A 80 3.37 -29.39 -21.74
N ASP A 81 2.58 -28.36 -22.02
CA ASP A 81 2.77 -27.05 -21.47
C ASP A 81 2.43 -27.00 -19.98
N THR A 82 2.94 -26.01 -19.29
CA THR A 82 2.61 -25.74 -17.89
C THR A 82 1.84 -24.44 -17.77
N PHE A 83 1.10 -24.28 -16.68
CA PHE A 83 0.45 -23.02 -16.38
C PHE A 83 1.46 -21.88 -16.21
N ASP A 84 1.08 -20.68 -16.66
CA ASP A 84 1.77 -19.45 -16.31
C ASP A 84 1.81 -19.25 -14.80
N THR A 85 2.94 -18.80 -14.28
CA THR A 85 3.12 -18.56 -12.84
C THR A 85 2.08 -17.60 -12.27
N PHE A 86 1.66 -16.59 -13.05
CA PHE A 86 0.65 -15.64 -12.60
C PHE A 86 -0.76 -16.24 -12.59
N LEU A 87 -1.04 -17.26 -13.38
CA LEU A 87 -2.29 -18.00 -13.27
C LEU A 87 -2.32 -18.79 -11.96
N GLU A 88 -1.23 -19.47 -11.62
CA GLU A 88 -1.14 -20.25 -10.38
C GLU A 88 -1.24 -19.35 -9.14
N SER A 89 -0.62 -18.18 -9.18
CA SER A 89 -0.67 -17.21 -8.08
C SER A 89 -1.94 -16.35 -8.07
N SER A 90 -2.84 -16.51 -9.01
CA SER A 90 -4.03 -15.65 -9.16
C SER A 90 -5.06 -15.77 -8.05
N TRP A 91 -5.03 -16.82 -7.25
CA TRP A 91 -6.01 -17.15 -6.21
C TRP A 91 -5.41 -17.41 -4.83
N TYR A 92 -4.09 -17.20 -4.66
CA TYR A 92 -3.37 -17.51 -3.40
C TYR A 92 -4.00 -16.82 -2.18
N PHE A 93 -4.47 -15.58 -2.32
CA PHE A 93 -5.10 -14.80 -1.25
C PHE A 93 -6.39 -15.46 -0.74
N ALA A 94 -7.17 -16.11 -1.64
CA ALA A 94 -8.36 -16.85 -1.25
C ALA A 94 -7.98 -18.11 -0.46
N LYS A 95 -6.93 -18.83 -0.88
CA LYS A 95 -6.44 -19.99 -0.11
C LYS A 95 -5.84 -19.60 1.22
N PHE A 96 -5.22 -18.43 1.34
CA PHE A 96 -4.75 -17.91 2.63
C PHE A 96 -5.90 -17.64 3.59
N ALA A 97 -7.02 -17.09 3.12
CA ALA A 97 -8.23 -16.93 3.92
C ALA A 97 -8.80 -18.27 4.39
N SER A 98 -8.70 -19.32 3.57
CA SER A 98 -9.17 -20.69 3.84
C SER A 98 -8.04 -21.69 4.08
N HIS A 99 -6.98 -21.31 4.78
CA HIS A 99 -5.77 -22.14 4.94
C HIS A 99 -6.01 -23.44 5.69
N LYS A 100 -7.04 -23.53 6.51
CA LYS A 100 -7.42 -24.73 7.28
C LYS A 100 -8.26 -25.73 6.51
N SER A 101 -8.85 -25.32 5.38
CA SER A 101 -9.67 -26.20 4.56
C SER A 101 -8.82 -27.32 3.95
N SER A 102 -9.15 -28.57 4.26
CA SER A 102 -8.51 -29.80 3.75
C SER A 102 -9.41 -30.65 2.84
N GLU A 103 -10.71 -30.52 2.99
CA GLU A 103 -11.71 -31.33 2.24
C GLU A 103 -12.21 -30.61 0.98
N SER A 104 -12.14 -29.28 0.96
CA SER A 104 -12.54 -28.45 -0.16
C SER A 104 -11.47 -27.42 -0.49
N ILE A 105 -11.54 -26.80 -1.67
CA ILE A 105 -10.60 -25.75 -2.08
C ILE A 105 -10.71 -24.53 -1.16
N PHE A 106 -11.96 -24.20 -0.74
CA PHE A 106 -12.27 -23.11 0.19
C PHE A 106 -13.29 -23.58 1.24
N ASP A 107 -13.31 -22.89 2.38
CA ASP A 107 -14.34 -22.93 3.42
C ASP A 107 -15.06 -21.58 3.50
N GLU A 108 -15.98 -21.43 4.46
CA GLU A 108 -16.77 -20.19 4.63
C GLU A 108 -15.93 -18.96 5.00
N GLU A 109 -14.71 -19.14 5.51
CA GLU A 109 -13.79 -18.05 5.85
C GLU A 109 -13.44 -17.21 4.62
N VAL A 110 -13.41 -17.80 3.42
CA VAL A 110 -13.14 -17.06 2.18
C VAL A 110 -14.17 -15.98 1.93
N ASP A 111 -15.44 -16.25 2.20
CA ASP A 111 -16.52 -15.28 1.98
C ASP A 111 -16.56 -14.18 3.08
N TYR A 112 -16.00 -14.46 4.25
CA TYR A 112 -15.87 -13.49 5.33
C TYR A 112 -14.71 -12.49 5.11
N TRP A 113 -13.55 -12.99 4.67
CA TRP A 113 -12.34 -12.17 4.53
C TRP A 113 -12.20 -11.47 3.17
N LEU A 114 -12.92 -11.92 2.14
CA LEU A 114 -12.80 -11.40 0.78
C LEU A 114 -14.07 -10.69 0.31
N PRO A 115 -13.93 -9.70 -0.60
CA PRO A 115 -12.70 -9.26 -1.29
C PRO A 115 -11.70 -8.57 -0.37
N VAL A 116 -10.39 -8.60 -0.75
CA VAL A 116 -9.30 -7.96 -0.01
C VAL A 116 -9.54 -6.44 0.07
N ASP A 117 -9.47 -5.85 1.26
CA ASP A 117 -9.75 -4.42 1.46
C ASP A 117 -8.73 -3.52 0.78
N GLN A 118 -7.45 -3.83 0.92
CA GLN A 118 -6.34 -3.07 0.32
C GLN A 118 -5.30 -4.02 -0.24
N TYR A 119 -5.06 -3.94 -1.55
CA TYR A 119 -4.04 -4.74 -2.23
C TYR A 119 -2.92 -3.84 -2.75
N ILE A 120 -1.66 -4.18 -2.42
CA ILE A 120 -0.49 -3.34 -2.70
C ILE A 120 0.50 -4.14 -3.53
N GLY A 121 0.97 -3.55 -4.65
CA GLY A 121 1.95 -4.19 -5.52
C GLY A 121 2.52 -3.23 -6.56
N GLY A 122 3.53 -3.68 -7.30
CA GLY A 122 4.11 -2.89 -8.38
C GLY A 122 3.16 -2.70 -9.55
N ILE A 123 3.26 -1.58 -10.24
CA ILE A 123 2.41 -1.25 -11.41
C ILE A 123 2.57 -2.27 -12.54
N GLU A 124 3.70 -2.94 -12.65
CA GLU A 124 3.94 -4.00 -13.64
C GLU A 124 2.95 -5.16 -13.56
N HIS A 125 2.36 -5.40 -12.39
CA HIS A 125 1.39 -6.47 -12.19
C HIS A 125 0.00 -6.16 -12.75
N ALA A 126 -0.27 -4.95 -13.21
CA ALA A 126 -1.59 -4.55 -13.72
C ALA A 126 -2.08 -5.42 -14.91
N ILE A 127 -1.17 -5.80 -15.81
CA ILE A 127 -1.45 -6.64 -16.98
C ILE A 127 -0.97 -8.10 -16.82
N LEU A 128 -0.49 -8.46 -15.64
CA LEU A 128 -0.02 -9.81 -15.30
C LEU A 128 -0.87 -10.36 -14.16
N HIS A 129 -0.36 -10.39 -12.95
CA HIS A 129 -1.03 -10.96 -11.78
C HIS A 129 -2.46 -10.41 -11.55
N LEU A 130 -2.68 -9.11 -11.66
CA LEU A 130 -4.02 -8.53 -11.41
C LEU A 130 -5.04 -8.95 -12.48
N LEU A 131 -4.63 -9.07 -13.74
CA LEU A 131 -5.49 -9.57 -14.81
C LEU A 131 -5.93 -11.01 -14.54
N TYR A 132 -4.97 -11.88 -14.22
CA TYR A 132 -5.26 -13.28 -13.90
C TYR A 132 -6.11 -13.41 -12.63
N SER A 133 -5.84 -12.64 -11.59
CA SER A 133 -6.61 -12.66 -10.35
C SER A 133 -8.07 -12.30 -10.56
N ARG A 134 -8.35 -11.25 -11.38
CA ARG A 134 -9.71 -10.85 -11.73
C ARG A 134 -10.42 -11.91 -12.58
N PHE A 135 -9.73 -12.48 -13.55
CA PHE A 135 -10.26 -13.56 -14.37
C PHE A 135 -10.63 -14.78 -13.51
N PHE A 136 -9.68 -15.20 -12.66
CA PHE A 136 -9.86 -16.40 -11.84
C PHE A 136 -10.98 -16.22 -10.81
N SER A 137 -11.07 -15.02 -10.19
CA SER A 137 -12.16 -14.72 -9.25
C SER A 137 -13.54 -14.78 -9.92
N LYS A 138 -13.66 -14.28 -11.16
CA LYS A 138 -14.91 -14.39 -11.92
C LYS A 138 -15.26 -15.85 -12.26
N ALA A 139 -14.27 -16.63 -12.67
CA ALA A 139 -14.47 -18.06 -12.95
C ALA A 139 -14.87 -18.84 -11.68
N LEU A 140 -14.21 -18.61 -10.55
CA LEU A 140 -14.57 -19.22 -9.27
C LEU A 140 -15.99 -18.82 -8.80
N ASN A 141 -16.38 -17.58 -9.02
CA ASN A 141 -17.74 -17.13 -8.73
C ASN A 141 -18.78 -17.77 -9.66
N ASP A 142 -18.50 -17.88 -10.95
CA ASP A 142 -19.40 -18.52 -11.92
C ASP A 142 -19.56 -20.03 -11.63
N LEU A 143 -18.54 -20.65 -11.01
CA LEU A 143 -18.60 -22.04 -10.49
C LEU A 143 -19.29 -22.16 -9.11
N GLY A 144 -19.68 -21.05 -8.49
CA GLY A 144 -20.31 -21.03 -7.17
C GLY A 144 -19.37 -21.31 -5.99
N LEU A 145 -18.05 -21.24 -6.20
CA LEU A 145 -17.04 -21.53 -5.18
C LEU A 145 -16.74 -20.34 -4.28
N VAL A 146 -17.03 -19.12 -4.72
CA VAL A 146 -16.88 -17.87 -3.95
C VAL A 146 -18.01 -16.90 -4.29
N LYS A 147 -18.31 -15.94 -3.38
CA LYS A 147 -19.39 -14.96 -3.60
C LYS A 147 -18.93 -13.68 -4.29
N PHE A 148 -17.65 -13.35 -4.25
CA PHE A 148 -17.10 -12.14 -4.85
C PHE A 148 -16.74 -12.36 -6.33
N ARG A 149 -16.85 -11.31 -7.14
CA ARG A 149 -16.41 -11.31 -8.55
C ARG A 149 -15.13 -10.50 -8.79
N GLU A 150 -14.88 -9.51 -7.96
CA GLU A 150 -13.64 -8.72 -7.97
C GLU A 150 -12.83 -9.04 -6.71
N PRO A 151 -11.55 -9.38 -6.84
CA PRO A 151 -10.76 -9.89 -5.72
C PRO A 151 -10.33 -8.80 -4.73
N PHE A 152 -10.27 -7.52 -5.17
CA PHE A 152 -9.70 -6.42 -4.42
C PHE A 152 -10.64 -5.20 -4.42
N ASN A 153 -10.92 -4.64 -3.23
CA ASN A 153 -11.72 -3.41 -3.08
C ASN A 153 -10.93 -2.17 -3.47
N LYS A 154 -9.65 -2.12 -3.07
CA LYS A 154 -8.73 -1.01 -3.40
C LYS A 154 -7.39 -1.56 -3.86
N LEU A 155 -6.81 -0.91 -4.88
CA LEU A 155 -5.47 -1.19 -5.37
C LEU A 155 -4.56 0.01 -5.09
N LEU A 156 -3.37 -0.26 -4.58
CA LEU A 156 -2.28 0.70 -4.53
C LEU A 156 -1.14 0.18 -5.42
N CYS A 157 -1.04 0.75 -6.62
CA CYS A 157 0.00 0.39 -7.57
C CYS A 157 1.25 1.22 -7.29
N GLN A 158 2.28 0.57 -6.74
CA GLN A 158 3.53 1.23 -6.37
C GLN A 158 4.38 1.56 -7.59
N GLY A 159 5.00 2.75 -7.53
CA GLY A 159 6.02 3.16 -8.49
C GLY A 159 7.32 2.35 -8.36
N MET A 160 8.20 2.52 -9.32
CA MET A 160 9.47 1.79 -9.35
C MET A 160 10.51 2.43 -8.44
N VAL A 161 11.37 1.61 -7.82
CA VAL A 161 12.57 2.10 -7.15
C VAL A 161 13.69 2.19 -8.18
N LEU A 162 14.21 3.40 -8.34
CA LEU A 162 15.28 3.75 -9.28
C LEU A 162 16.58 4.01 -8.52
N LYS A 163 17.70 3.79 -9.17
CA LYS A 163 19.02 4.23 -8.74
C LYS A 163 19.78 4.75 -9.96
N ASP A 164 20.25 5.99 -9.85
CA ASP A 164 20.92 6.70 -10.95
C ASP A 164 20.03 6.75 -12.20
N GLY A 165 18.74 7.05 -12.03
CA GLY A 165 17.73 7.15 -13.08
C GLY A 165 17.33 5.81 -13.73
N ASN A 166 17.82 4.67 -13.23
CA ASN A 166 17.55 3.35 -13.79
C ASN A 166 16.82 2.44 -12.80
N LYS A 167 15.89 1.61 -13.31
CA LYS A 167 15.29 0.54 -12.52
C LYS A 167 16.38 -0.34 -11.91
N MET A 168 16.29 -0.57 -10.59
CA MET A 168 17.18 -1.50 -9.89
C MET A 168 17.00 -2.92 -10.43
N SER A 169 18.09 -3.60 -10.74
CA SER A 169 18.09 -5.00 -11.11
C SER A 169 19.41 -5.68 -10.75
N LYS A 170 19.35 -6.96 -10.39
CA LYS A 170 20.54 -7.76 -10.10
C LYS A 170 21.48 -7.86 -11.31
N SER A 171 20.91 -7.94 -12.52
CA SER A 171 21.70 -8.03 -13.76
C SER A 171 22.48 -6.76 -14.08
N LYS A 172 22.01 -5.59 -13.61
CA LYS A 172 22.71 -4.30 -13.77
C LYS A 172 23.70 -3.98 -12.63
N GLY A 173 23.65 -4.76 -11.54
CA GLY A 173 24.51 -4.53 -10.38
C GLY A 173 24.20 -3.23 -9.60
N ASN A 174 23.05 -2.59 -9.88
CA ASN A 174 22.65 -1.32 -9.26
C ASN A 174 21.66 -1.50 -8.10
N THR A 175 21.56 -2.69 -7.53
CA THR A 175 20.71 -2.96 -6.37
C THR A 175 21.31 -2.39 -5.09
N VAL A 176 20.48 -1.94 -4.18
CA VAL A 176 20.87 -1.55 -2.83
C VAL A 176 20.56 -2.70 -1.88
N ASN A 177 21.53 -3.09 -1.07
CA ASN A 177 21.31 -4.09 -0.03
C ASN A 177 20.71 -3.40 1.20
N PRO A 178 19.45 -3.66 1.54
CA PRO A 178 18.84 -3.03 2.70
C PRO A 178 19.49 -3.43 4.02
N GLN A 179 20.11 -4.61 4.11
CA GLN A 179 20.74 -5.08 5.35
C GLN A 179 21.92 -4.19 5.76
N GLU A 180 22.78 -3.79 4.83
CA GLU A 180 23.90 -2.89 5.12
C GLU A 180 23.45 -1.54 5.67
N LEU A 181 22.31 -1.05 5.21
CA LEU A 181 21.71 0.20 5.70
C LEU A 181 21.06 0.02 7.07
N ILE A 182 20.40 -1.12 7.29
CA ILE A 182 19.81 -1.47 8.58
C ILE A 182 20.91 -1.59 9.63
N ASP A 183 22.02 -2.23 9.30
CA ASP A 183 23.17 -2.39 10.21
C ASP A 183 23.82 -1.04 10.54
N SER A 184 23.84 -0.11 9.57
CA SER A 184 24.47 1.21 9.72
C SER A 184 23.58 2.26 10.36
N TYR A 185 22.29 2.27 10.06
CA TYR A 185 21.36 3.35 10.41
C TYR A 185 20.10 2.89 11.16
N GLY A 186 19.88 1.59 11.29
CA GLY A 186 18.68 1.00 11.87
C GLY A 186 17.51 0.88 10.88
N ALA A 187 16.62 -0.08 11.14
CA ALA A 187 15.47 -0.39 10.28
C ALA A 187 14.50 0.80 10.14
N ASP A 188 14.25 1.53 11.21
CA ASP A 188 13.33 2.68 11.20
C ASP A 188 13.81 3.82 10.31
N THR A 189 15.13 3.99 10.17
CA THR A 189 15.69 4.99 9.24
C THR A 189 15.38 4.64 7.79
N VAL A 190 15.55 3.36 7.43
CA VAL A 190 15.28 2.87 6.07
C VAL A 190 13.78 2.95 5.76
N ARG A 191 12.93 2.57 6.72
CA ARG A 191 11.47 2.71 6.60
C ARG A 191 11.05 4.16 6.42
N LEU A 192 11.57 5.06 7.26
CA LEU A 192 11.26 6.49 7.19
C LEU A 192 11.67 7.07 5.82
N PHE A 193 12.88 6.77 5.35
CA PHE A 193 13.33 7.21 4.04
C PHE A 193 12.41 6.71 2.92
N SER A 194 12.08 5.42 2.91
CA SER A 194 11.24 4.81 1.87
C SER A 194 9.84 5.43 1.80
N MET A 195 9.28 5.83 2.94
CA MET A 195 7.96 6.46 3.01
C MET A 195 8.00 7.97 2.75
N PHE A 196 9.16 8.60 2.99
CA PHE A 196 9.33 10.06 2.86
C PHE A 196 9.75 10.49 1.45
N ALA A 197 10.49 9.64 0.72
CA ALA A 197 11.15 10.03 -0.52
C ALA A 197 10.17 10.36 -1.66
N SER A 198 9.03 9.65 -1.74
CA SER A 198 8.00 9.92 -2.76
C SER A 198 6.64 9.37 -2.33
N PRO A 199 5.52 9.85 -2.91
CA PRO A 199 4.24 9.17 -2.82
C PRO A 199 4.35 7.73 -3.33
N PRO A 200 3.61 6.76 -2.77
CA PRO A 200 3.77 5.34 -3.13
C PRO A 200 3.50 5.02 -4.60
N GLU A 201 2.65 5.78 -5.29
CA GLU A 201 2.35 5.58 -6.71
C GLU A 201 3.43 6.12 -7.65
N GLN A 202 4.34 6.95 -7.14
CA GLN A 202 5.41 7.54 -7.93
C GLN A 202 6.70 6.75 -7.79
N SER A 203 7.56 6.86 -8.82
CA SER A 203 8.89 6.27 -8.74
C SER A 203 9.73 6.94 -7.66
N LEU A 204 10.42 6.13 -6.87
CA LEU A 204 11.34 6.56 -5.83
C LEU A 204 12.76 6.51 -6.37
N GLU A 205 13.45 7.65 -6.40
CA GLU A 205 14.90 7.70 -6.66
C GLU A 205 15.68 7.45 -5.36
N TRP A 206 16.51 6.43 -5.37
CA TRP A 206 17.30 6.08 -4.19
C TRP A 206 18.39 7.12 -3.91
N SER A 207 18.44 7.60 -2.67
CA SER A 207 19.42 8.60 -2.21
C SER A 207 20.03 8.21 -0.86
N ASN A 208 21.34 7.98 -0.85
CA ASN A 208 22.06 7.73 0.41
C ASN A 208 22.05 8.95 1.34
N ASP A 209 22.02 10.16 0.79
CA ASP A 209 21.93 11.38 1.61
C ASP A 209 20.53 11.57 2.18
N GLY A 210 19.49 11.12 1.48
CA GLY A 210 18.13 11.04 2.00
C GLY A 210 18.03 10.09 3.21
N VAL A 211 18.72 8.93 3.17
CA VAL A 211 18.82 8.01 4.31
C VAL A 211 19.50 8.68 5.51
N LYS A 212 20.64 9.36 5.28
CA LYS A 212 21.33 10.13 6.34
C LYS A 212 20.46 11.26 6.91
N GLY A 213 19.65 11.91 6.07
CA GLY A 213 18.68 12.94 6.50
C GLY A 213 17.62 12.35 7.42
N SER A 214 17.07 11.20 7.08
CA SER A 214 16.12 10.44 7.91
C SER A 214 16.72 10.03 9.25
N PHE A 215 17.96 9.55 9.26
CA PHE A 215 18.68 9.22 10.50
C PHE A 215 18.89 10.44 11.41
N LYS A 216 19.27 11.60 10.84
CA LYS A 216 19.40 12.84 11.60
C LYS A 216 18.08 13.28 12.24
N PHE A 217 16.97 13.10 11.52
CA PHE A 217 15.64 13.42 12.05
C PHE A 217 15.27 12.51 13.24
N LEU A 218 15.49 11.21 13.15
CA LEU A 218 15.23 10.27 14.26
C LEU A 218 16.11 10.58 15.47
N ASN A 219 17.38 10.94 15.27
CA ASN A 219 18.26 11.39 16.34
C ASN A 219 17.76 12.71 17.00
N LYS A 220 17.20 13.63 16.21
CA LYS A 220 16.57 14.83 16.76
C LYS A 220 15.36 14.48 17.64
N LEU A 221 14.48 13.57 17.17
CA LEU A 221 13.32 13.10 17.93
C LEU A 221 13.78 12.47 19.27
N TRP A 222 14.81 11.61 19.23
CA TRP A 222 15.41 11.03 20.44
C TRP A 222 15.92 12.09 21.40
N LYS A 223 16.65 13.08 20.89
CA LYS A 223 17.19 14.19 21.68
C LYS A 223 16.07 14.99 22.37
N LEU A 224 15.04 15.39 21.64
CA LEU A 224 13.90 16.16 22.19
C LEU A 224 13.19 15.39 23.30
N THR A 225 12.93 14.10 23.09
CA THR A 225 12.31 13.20 24.08
C THR A 225 13.20 13.06 25.34
N SER A 226 14.49 12.91 25.14
CA SER A 226 15.47 12.80 26.25
C SER A 226 15.54 14.07 27.08
N ILE A 227 15.47 15.24 26.46
CA ILE A 227 15.44 16.53 27.15
C ILE A 227 14.16 16.62 27.98
N LEU A 228 13.00 16.36 27.39
CA LEU A 228 11.71 16.38 28.08
C LEU A 228 11.70 15.47 29.32
N LYS A 229 12.26 14.27 29.22
CA LYS A 229 12.37 13.31 30.33
C LYS A 229 13.26 13.81 31.47
N LYS A 230 14.39 14.47 31.14
CA LYS A 230 15.38 14.95 32.13
C LYS A 230 14.99 16.25 32.80
N GLN A 231 14.03 16.99 32.22
CA GLN A 231 13.67 18.32 32.66
C GLN A 231 12.92 18.29 33.98
N LYS A 232 13.55 18.77 35.04
CA LYS A 232 12.98 18.82 36.39
C LYS A 232 12.78 20.26 36.89
N ASN A 233 13.61 21.20 36.43
CA ASN A 233 13.56 22.58 36.83
C ASN A 233 12.71 23.37 35.85
N LEU A 234 11.68 24.02 36.36
CA LEU A 234 10.75 24.83 35.58
C LEU A 234 10.96 26.32 35.93
N SER A 235 10.91 27.13 34.88
CA SER A 235 10.86 28.60 35.05
C SER A 235 9.47 29.01 35.49
N THR A 236 9.39 30.12 36.24
CA THR A 236 8.10 30.69 36.63
C THR A 236 7.46 31.52 35.52
N ASN A 237 8.24 31.95 34.53
CA ASN A 237 7.78 32.82 33.45
C ASN A 237 7.82 32.08 32.10
N SER A 238 6.71 32.10 31.36
CA SER A 238 6.70 31.72 29.96
C SER A 238 7.44 32.78 29.13
N THR A 239 8.30 32.32 28.20
CA THR A 239 9.07 33.20 27.32
C THR A 239 8.50 33.25 25.90
N PHE A 240 7.46 32.45 25.61
CA PHE A 240 6.90 32.30 24.27
C PHE A 240 5.39 32.47 24.23
N ASP A 241 4.89 32.99 23.10
CA ASP A 241 3.49 32.83 22.73
C ASP A 241 3.27 31.40 22.27
N LEU A 242 2.54 30.59 23.05
CA LEU A 242 2.30 29.19 22.80
C LEU A 242 1.20 28.95 21.76
N LYS A 243 0.34 29.95 21.51
CA LYS A 243 -0.83 29.81 20.64
C LYS A 243 -0.50 29.42 19.19
N PRO A 244 0.50 30.01 18.52
CA PRO A 244 0.87 29.59 17.16
C PRO A 244 1.33 28.12 17.09
N LEU A 245 2.03 27.66 18.12
CA LEU A 245 2.53 26.29 18.19
C LEU A 245 1.42 25.29 18.47
N GLU A 246 0.43 25.67 19.30
CA GLU A 246 -0.77 24.86 19.55
C GLU A 246 -1.63 24.74 18.29
N ILE A 247 -1.83 25.82 17.55
CA ILE A 247 -2.50 25.81 16.25
C ILE A 247 -1.75 24.89 15.28
N LYS A 248 -0.43 25.01 15.17
CA LYS A 248 0.39 24.16 14.31
C LYS A 248 0.28 22.67 14.67
N LEU A 249 0.23 22.34 15.95
CA LEU A 249 0.00 20.96 16.41
C LEU A 249 -1.32 20.42 15.86
N ASN A 250 -2.42 21.16 16.05
CA ASN A 250 -3.75 20.72 15.62
C ASN A 250 -3.87 20.63 14.08
N GLN A 251 -3.29 21.57 13.34
CA GLN A 251 -3.18 21.52 11.88
C GLN A 251 -2.36 20.30 11.42
N THR A 252 -1.28 19.97 12.12
CA THR A 252 -0.44 18.81 11.81
C THR A 252 -1.20 17.52 12.04
N ILE A 253 -1.88 17.35 13.18
CA ILE A 253 -2.68 16.15 13.47
C ILE A 253 -3.74 15.96 12.38
N LYS A 254 -4.53 17.00 12.06
CA LYS A 254 -5.53 16.95 10.99
C LYS A 254 -4.94 16.53 9.66
N LYS A 255 -3.83 17.18 9.26
CA LYS A 255 -3.16 16.90 7.98
C LYS A 255 -2.65 15.47 7.91
N VAL A 256 -1.97 15.01 8.95
CA VAL A 256 -1.40 13.64 9.00
C VAL A 256 -2.51 12.61 8.98
N THR A 257 -3.60 12.82 9.71
CA THR A 257 -4.78 11.93 9.69
C THR A 257 -5.36 11.82 8.28
N ASP A 258 -5.60 12.95 7.59
CA ASP A 258 -6.11 12.96 6.22
C ASP A 258 -5.14 12.29 5.23
N ASP A 259 -3.84 12.55 5.36
CA ASP A 259 -2.81 11.96 4.51
C ASP A 259 -2.72 10.43 4.67
N PHE A 260 -2.97 9.89 5.88
CA PHE A 260 -2.98 8.45 6.14
C PHE A 260 -4.29 7.77 5.72
N GLU A 261 -5.43 8.31 6.14
CA GLU A 261 -6.73 7.65 5.96
C GLU A 261 -7.23 7.70 4.51
N ARG A 262 -7.00 8.82 3.83
CA ARG A 262 -7.64 9.11 2.56
C ARG A 262 -6.68 9.22 1.39
N ARG A 263 -5.51 9.82 1.59
CA ARG A 263 -4.63 10.23 0.49
C ARG A 263 -3.45 9.29 0.26
N ASN A 264 -3.10 8.44 1.22
CA ASN A 264 -1.87 7.62 1.21
C ASN A 264 -0.59 8.45 0.94
N SER A 265 -0.59 9.74 1.37
CA SER A 265 0.50 10.68 1.11
C SER A 265 1.47 10.72 2.29
N PHE A 266 2.17 9.61 2.53
CA PHE A 266 3.05 9.45 3.70
C PHE A 266 4.19 10.47 3.73
N ASN A 267 4.72 10.85 2.57
CA ASN A 267 5.78 11.84 2.46
C ASN A 267 5.36 13.22 2.99
N THR A 268 4.12 13.68 2.69
CA THR A 268 3.60 14.96 3.19
C THR A 268 3.24 14.89 4.67
N ALA A 269 2.76 13.76 5.15
CA ALA A 269 2.54 13.50 6.57
C ALA A 269 3.84 13.60 7.38
N ILE A 270 4.90 12.92 6.93
CA ILE A 270 6.23 12.98 7.55
C ILE A 270 6.78 14.41 7.55
N ALA A 271 6.67 15.12 6.41
CA ALA A 271 7.10 16.52 6.31
C ALA A 271 6.40 17.41 7.34
N ALA A 272 5.08 17.26 7.52
CA ALA A 272 4.32 18.03 8.49
C ALA A 272 4.77 17.76 9.94
N ILE A 273 5.07 16.49 10.27
CA ILE A 273 5.62 16.14 11.60
C ILE A 273 7.02 16.72 11.79
N MET A 274 7.88 16.67 10.75
CA MET A 274 9.21 17.27 10.79
C MET A 274 9.13 18.78 11.03
N GLU A 275 8.23 19.48 10.35
CA GLU A 275 7.98 20.91 10.53
C GLU A 275 7.45 21.24 11.92
N LEU A 276 6.56 20.42 12.49
CA LEU A 276 6.05 20.60 13.84
C LEU A 276 7.18 20.50 14.87
N LEU A 277 8.01 19.46 14.78
CA LEU A 277 9.16 19.26 15.67
C LEU A 277 10.25 20.32 15.47
N ASN A 278 10.37 20.89 14.26
CA ASN A 278 11.28 21.99 13.99
C ASN A 278 10.80 23.34 14.56
N ALA A 279 9.50 23.48 14.80
CA ALA A 279 8.90 24.67 15.39
C ALA A 279 9.10 24.75 16.92
N ILE A 280 9.53 23.67 17.57
CA ILE A 280 9.91 23.70 18.99
C ILE A 280 11.10 24.65 19.16
N PRO A 281 10.99 25.67 20.03
CA PRO A 281 12.04 26.67 20.23
C PRO A 281 13.34 26.04 20.73
N LYS A 282 14.48 26.64 20.35
CA LYS A 282 15.82 26.17 20.80
C LYS A 282 16.04 26.30 22.31
N GLU A 283 15.32 27.17 22.97
CA GLU A 283 15.32 27.36 24.41
C GLU A 283 14.86 26.12 25.16
N PHE A 284 13.98 25.32 24.55
CA PHE A 284 13.62 23.99 25.06
C PHE A 284 14.87 23.11 25.27
N GLU A 285 15.85 23.21 24.38
CA GLU A 285 17.10 22.44 24.48
C GLU A 285 17.99 22.89 25.64
N LYS A 286 17.82 24.15 26.09
CA LYS A 286 18.57 24.73 27.25
C LYS A 286 17.96 24.32 28.60
N GLY A 287 16.73 23.83 28.60
CA GLY A 287 16.06 23.33 29.81
C GLY A 287 15.38 24.43 30.65
N GLU A 288 15.26 25.65 30.13
CA GLU A 288 14.62 26.80 30.81
C GLU A 288 13.23 27.00 30.20
N ILE A 289 12.21 26.26 30.67
CA ILE A 289 10.85 26.40 30.22
C ILE A 289 9.87 26.44 31.39
N SER A 290 8.70 27.05 31.17
CA SER A 290 7.59 27.04 32.12
C SER A 290 6.86 25.71 32.15
N GLU A 291 5.98 25.53 33.15
CA GLU A 291 5.13 24.32 33.22
C GLU A 291 4.15 24.25 32.04
N GLU A 292 3.64 25.38 31.56
CA GLU A 292 2.72 25.45 30.41
C GLU A 292 3.44 25.06 29.11
N GLU A 293 4.64 25.60 28.90
CA GLU A 293 5.49 25.23 27.77
C GLU A 293 5.82 23.74 27.80
N ARG A 294 6.18 23.20 28.95
CA ARG A 294 6.47 21.78 29.13
C ARG A 294 5.27 20.89 28.77
N LYS A 295 4.06 21.27 29.20
CA LYS A 295 2.82 20.54 28.86
C LYS A 295 2.57 20.53 27.36
N LEU A 296 2.72 21.67 26.68
CA LEU A 296 2.53 21.75 25.22
C LEU A 296 3.61 20.97 24.48
N PHE A 297 4.89 21.09 24.85
CA PHE A 297 5.96 20.35 24.19
C PHE A 297 5.82 18.85 24.41
N LYS A 298 5.37 18.42 25.59
CA LYS A 298 5.03 17.01 25.83
C LYS A 298 3.91 16.55 24.89
N LYS A 299 2.82 17.32 24.75
CA LYS A 299 1.71 17.00 23.84
C LYS A 299 2.19 16.91 22.39
N ILE A 300 3.10 17.79 21.96
CA ILE A 300 3.68 17.76 20.60
C ILE A 300 4.50 16.50 20.40
N ILE A 301 5.38 16.15 21.33
CA ILE A 301 6.25 14.97 21.24
C ILE A 301 5.40 13.70 21.27
N ASP A 302 4.47 13.58 22.21
CA ASP A 302 3.55 12.43 22.32
C ASP A 302 2.75 12.23 21.01
N SER A 303 2.12 13.30 20.48
CA SER A 303 1.38 13.25 19.23
C SER A 303 2.27 12.86 18.05
N SER A 304 3.52 13.38 18.02
CA SER A 304 4.48 13.05 16.96
C SER A 304 4.91 11.58 17.02
N LEU A 305 5.13 11.03 18.22
CA LEU A 305 5.43 9.61 18.40
C LEU A 305 4.28 8.73 17.93
N LEU A 306 3.03 9.07 18.31
CA LEU A 306 1.84 8.33 17.87
C LEU A 306 1.69 8.38 16.35
N MET A 307 1.81 9.55 15.73
CA MET A 307 1.70 9.71 14.29
C MET A 307 2.82 9.02 13.49
N LEU A 308 4.02 8.93 14.07
CA LEU A 308 5.18 8.24 13.45
C LEU A 308 5.18 6.73 13.70
N SER A 309 4.44 6.22 14.70
CA SER A 309 4.52 4.81 15.09
C SER A 309 4.24 3.80 13.97
N PRO A 310 3.35 4.04 12.99
CA PRO A 310 3.16 3.12 11.86
C PRO A 310 4.38 3.09 10.91
N ILE A 311 5.18 4.15 10.88
CA ILE A 311 6.33 4.31 9.98
C ILE A 311 7.61 3.83 10.67
N THR A 312 7.86 4.29 11.90
CA THR A 312 9.08 4.03 12.66
C THR A 312 8.76 3.35 14.00
N PRO A 313 8.27 2.10 13.98
CA PRO A 313 7.68 1.46 15.16
C PRO A 313 8.67 1.23 16.31
N HIS A 314 9.94 0.94 16.03
CA HIS A 314 10.89 0.58 17.09
C HIS A 314 11.30 1.80 17.92
N ILE A 315 11.74 2.89 17.27
CA ILE A 315 12.15 4.10 17.98
C ILE A 315 10.98 4.78 18.70
N THR A 316 9.80 4.80 18.08
CA THR A 316 8.62 5.43 18.69
C THR A 316 8.14 4.64 19.91
N HIS A 317 8.15 3.31 19.84
CA HIS A 317 7.81 2.45 20.97
C HIS A 317 8.80 2.64 22.15
N GLU A 318 10.10 2.64 21.87
CA GLU A 318 11.12 2.87 22.89
C GLU A 318 10.98 4.24 23.56
N LEU A 319 10.82 5.31 22.75
CA LEU A 319 10.66 6.65 23.28
C LEU A 319 9.35 6.84 24.06
N TRP A 320 8.29 6.18 23.62
CA TRP A 320 7.01 6.15 24.32
C TRP A 320 7.14 5.50 25.70
N ASN A 321 7.79 4.34 25.78
CA ASN A 321 8.06 3.66 27.04
C ASN A 321 8.85 4.54 28.01
N VAL A 322 9.86 5.24 27.50
CA VAL A 322 10.65 6.20 28.30
C VAL A 322 9.78 7.30 28.90
N LEU A 323 8.80 7.83 28.14
CA LEU A 323 7.93 8.94 28.59
C LEU A 323 6.74 8.46 29.44
N GLN A 324 6.17 7.30 29.17
CA GLN A 324 4.90 6.82 29.72
C GLN A 324 5.06 5.67 30.73
N ASN A 325 6.26 5.47 31.27
CA ASN A 325 6.54 4.46 32.30
C ASN A 325 6.14 3.02 31.89
N GLY A 326 6.49 2.63 30.67
CA GLY A 326 6.34 1.25 30.21
C GLY A 326 5.01 0.92 29.54
N LYS A 327 4.19 1.89 29.18
CA LYS A 327 3.02 1.68 28.32
C LYS A 327 3.42 1.41 26.88
N GLU A 328 2.62 0.61 26.18
CA GLU A 328 2.85 0.26 24.79
C GLU A 328 2.14 1.25 23.85
N ILE A 329 2.89 1.84 22.90
CA ILE A 329 2.39 2.90 22.02
C ILE A 329 1.24 2.44 21.12
N TYR A 330 1.25 1.17 20.68
CA TYR A 330 0.22 0.64 19.79
C TYR A 330 -1.12 0.33 20.47
N SER A 331 -1.17 0.39 21.82
CA SER A 331 -2.42 0.32 22.57
C SER A 331 -3.07 1.68 22.80
N GLU A 332 -2.41 2.76 22.42
CA GLU A 332 -2.89 4.12 22.60
C GLU A 332 -3.73 4.60 21.40
N ALA A 333 -4.67 5.50 21.70
CA ALA A 333 -5.51 6.08 20.65
C ALA A 333 -4.74 7.06 19.76
N TRP A 334 -5.15 7.13 18.48
CA TRP A 334 -4.63 8.14 17.56
C TRP A 334 -4.91 9.56 18.07
N PRO A 335 -3.98 10.52 17.91
CA PRO A 335 -4.18 11.87 18.42
C PRO A 335 -5.34 12.59 17.73
N VAL A 336 -6.13 13.31 18.52
CA VAL A 336 -7.30 14.07 18.05
C VAL A 336 -6.97 15.54 18.01
N PHE A 337 -7.40 16.24 16.95
CA PHE A 337 -7.26 17.68 16.82
C PHE A 337 -8.50 18.44 17.31
N ASP A 338 -8.30 19.66 17.82
CA ASP A 338 -9.38 20.57 18.16
C ASP A 338 -9.72 21.43 16.92
N SER A 339 -10.94 21.28 16.41
CA SER A 339 -11.41 22.02 15.24
C SER A 339 -11.52 23.53 15.46
N ASN A 340 -11.72 23.98 16.69
CA ASN A 340 -11.80 25.41 17.02
C ASN A 340 -10.43 26.12 16.85
N LEU A 341 -9.34 25.37 16.97
CA LEU A 341 -7.98 25.88 16.77
C LEU A 341 -7.54 25.86 15.30
N LEU A 342 -8.36 25.32 14.39
CA LEU A 342 -8.06 25.28 12.95
C LEU A 342 -8.53 26.52 12.21
N GLU A 343 -9.47 27.28 12.77
CA GLU A 343 -9.99 28.50 12.16
C GLU A 343 -8.95 29.64 12.29
N GLU A 344 -8.10 29.80 11.27
CA GLU A 344 -7.44 31.07 11.05
C GLU A 344 -8.49 32.11 10.69
N LYS A 345 -8.70 33.11 11.54
CA LYS A 345 -9.42 34.31 11.15
C LYS A 345 -8.59 35.07 10.11
N SER A 346 -8.63 34.62 8.85
CA SER A 346 -8.00 35.34 7.75
C SER A 346 -8.90 36.49 7.37
N TYR A 347 -8.50 37.73 7.66
CA TYR A 347 -9.10 38.91 7.09
C TYR A 347 -8.44 39.20 5.73
N LYS A 348 -9.19 39.09 4.63
CA LYS A 348 -8.76 39.63 3.34
C LYS A 348 -8.87 41.15 3.40
N LEU A 349 -7.76 41.85 3.51
CA LEU A 349 -7.69 43.29 3.25
C LEU A 349 -7.84 43.49 1.74
N ILE A 350 -9.01 43.95 1.29
CA ILE A 350 -9.22 44.42 -0.08
C ILE A 350 -8.84 45.90 -0.09
N ALA A 351 -7.67 46.24 -0.65
CA ALA A 351 -7.34 47.64 -0.94
C ALA A 351 -8.19 48.09 -2.13
N VAL A 352 -9.11 49.01 -1.91
CA VAL A 352 -9.83 49.73 -2.97
C VAL A 352 -9.13 51.02 -3.23
N SER A 353 -8.44 51.17 -4.39
CA SER A 353 -7.96 52.45 -4.87
C SER A 353 -9.10 53.19 -5.55
N TYR A 354 -9.36 54.42 -5.12
CA TYR A 354 -10.26 55.32 -5.79
C TYR A 354 -9.54 56.06 -6.94
#